data_4d4532504cfdf01aaa95c9927084482d
#
_entry.id   4d4532504cfdf01aaa95c9927084482d
#
_cell.length_a   1.000
_cell.length_b   1.000
_cell.length_c   1.000
_cell.angle_alpha   90.00
_cell.angle_beta   90.00
_cell.angle_gamma   90.00
#
_symmetry.space_group_name_H-M   'P 1'
#
loop_
_entity.id
_entity.type
_entity.pdbx_description
1 polymer ?
#
loop_
_entity_poly.entity_id
_entity_poly.type
_entity_poly.pdbx_seq_one_letter_code
_entity_poly.pdbx_strand_id
1 'polypeptide(L)'
;MGESPPPFPALSGLPVWEVDQCENIEVKEKRLHKALGTIPANIKLVVVDFDRDDLGSILATQGYSAAKPTFFVWEAVTQYLTEQGVRATFDWFAKAAPGSRLAFTYVRKDFLDGKTFYGWETGYRQFVTSKVWLFGMEPEDCPSFLKDYGWRIIEEVGYDELAAKYIVPTGRRLVSTPVERMVYAERV
;
A
#
# COMPACT_ATOMS: atom_id res chain seq x y z
N MET A 1 2.87 32.51 -15.77
CA MET A 1 2.78 31.07 -15.95
C MET A 1 1.72 30.60 -14.97
N GLY A 2 0.53 30.22 -15.44
CA GLY A 2 -0.55 29.75 -14.58
C GLY A 2 -0.18 28.37 -14.02
N GLU A 3 -0.27 28.22 -12.70
CA GLU A 3 -0.14 26.91 -12.05
C GLU A 3 -1.22 26.00 -12.62
N SER A 4 -0.81 24.83 -13.11
CA SER A 4 -1.77 23.80 -13.48
C SER A 4 -2.53 23.40 -12.20
N PRO A 5 -3.85 23.33 -12.20
CA PRO A 5 -4.60 22.91 -11.03
C PRO A 5 -4.15 21.51 -10.61
N PRO A 6 -4.09 21.24 -9.30
CA PRO A 6 -3.73 19.92 -8.82
C PRO A 6 -4.68 18.86 -9.41
N PRO A 7 -4.19 17.66 -9.77
CA PRO A 7 -5.01 16.63 -10.43
C PRO A 7 -6.24 16.20 -9.62
N PHE A 8 -6.24 16.46 -8.30
CA PHE A 8 -7.34 16.18 -7.39
C PHE A 8 -7.61 17.36 -6.45
N PRO A 9 -8.34 18.40 -6.91
CA PRO A 9 -8.60 19.58 -6.09
C PRO A 9 -9.26 19.30 -4.74
N ALA A 10 -10.09 18.24 -4.67
CA ALA A 10 -10.74 17.82 -3.43
C ALA A 10 -9.75 17.32 -2.35
N LEU A 11 -8.54 16.93 -2.74
CA LEU A 11 -7.49 16.48 -1.83
C LEU A 11 -6.47 17.58 -1.49
N SER A 12 -6.57 18.73 -2.17
CA SER A 12 -5.68 19.87 -1.90
C SER A 12 -5.93 20.39 -0.49
N GLY A 13 -4.87 20.47 0.32
CA GLY A 13 -4.96 20.92 1.72
C GLY A 13 -5.19 19.82 2.75
N LEU A 14 -5.49 18.58 2.36
CA LEU A 14 -5.44 17.45 3.30
C LEU A 14 -3.98 17.16 3.67
N PRO A 15 -3.67 16.90 4.96
CA PRO A 15 -2.34 16.47 5.35
C PRO A 15 -2.06 15.08 4.77
N VAL A 16 -0.90 14.94 4.15
CA VAL A 16 -0.42 13.68 3.55
C VAL A 16 0.91 13.33 4.20
N TRP A 17 1.03 12.10 4.66
CA TRP A 17 2.29 11.51 5.12
C TRP A 17 2.68 10.44 4.12
N GLU A 18 3.76 10.67 3.41
CA GLU A 18 4.35 9.73 2.46
C GLU A 18 5.46 9.00 3.19
N VAL A 19 5.30 7.71 3.41
CA VAL A 19 6.16 6.91 4.28
C VAL A 19 6.89 5.87 3.44
N ASP A 20 8.22 5.86 3.50
CA ASP A 20 9.05 4.88 2.80
C ASP A 20 10.45 4.83 3.44
N GLN A 21 11.27 3.89 2.98
CA GLN A 21 12.69 3.81 3.35
C GLN A 21 13.47 5.03 2.85
N CYS A 22 14.62 5.31 3.50
CA CYS A 22 15.42 6.50 3.26
C CYS A 22 15.75 6.73 1.78
N GLU A 23 16.25 5.70 1.09
CA GLU A 23 16.64 5.82 -0.31
C GLU A 23 15.45 6.17 -1.22
N ASN A 24 14.28 5.59 -0.95
CA ASN A 24 13.07 5.87 -1.72
C ASN A 24 12.57 7.30 -1.47
N ILE A 25 12.58 7.76 -0.22
CA ILE A 25 12.21 9.14 0.15
C ILE A 25 13.14 10.14 -0.54
N GLU A 26 14.45 9.93 -0.54
CA GLU A 26 15.40 10.82 -1.23
C GLU A 26 15.15 10.91 -2.73
N VAL A 27 14.88 9.77 -3.38
CA VAL A 27 14.56 9.73 -4.80
C VAL A 27 13.24 10.43 -5.09
N LYS A 28 12.23 10.20 -4.23
CA LYS A 28 10.91 10.82 -4.36
C LYS A 28 10.98 12.33 -4.20
N GLU A 29 11.69 12.82 -3.19
CA GLU A 29 11.92 14.24 -2.95
C GLU A 29 12.50 14.95 -4.19
N LYS A 30 13.56 14.40 -4.76
CA LYS A 30 14.17 14.93 -5.99
C LYS A 30 13.18 14.94 -7.17
N ARG A 31 12.36 13.90 -7.32
CA ARG A 31 11.34 13.82 -8.37
C ARG A 31 10.22 14.83 -8.17
N LEU A 32 9.75 15.00 -6.93
CA LEU A 32 8.72 15.99 -6.59
C LEU A 32 9.22 17.42 -6.84
N HIS A 33 10.44 17.76 -6.42
CA HIS A 33 11.04 19.06 -6.74
C HIS A 33 11.16 19.30 -8.25
N LYS A 34 11.56 18.28 -9.01
CA LYS A 34 11.65 18.38 -10.48
C LYS A 34 10.27 18.59 -11.14
N ALA A 35 9.23 17.94 -10.61
CA ALA A 35 7.89 17.96 -11.21
C ALA A 35 7.08 19.18 -10.80
N LEU A 36 7.18 19.60 -9.53
CA LEU A 36 6.33 20.61 -8.91
C LEU A 36 7.07 21.91 -8.60
N GLY A 37 8.41 21.93 -8.68
CA GLY A 37 9.25 23.05 -8.23
C GLY A 37 9.39 23.08 -6.71
N THR A 38 8.29 23.09 -5.99
CA THR A 38 8.26 23.06 -4.52
C THR A 38 7.30 21.99 -4.05
N ILE A 39 7.70 21.22 -3.03
CA ILE A 39 6.80 20.22 -2.41
C ILE A 39 5.72 20.97 -1.64
N PRO A 40 4.43 20.69 -1.87
CA PRO A 40 3.33 21.30 -1.14
C PRO A 40 3.49 21.13 0.38
N ALA A 41 3.21 22.17 1.15
CA ALA A 41 3.41 22.17 2.61
C ALA A 41 2.55 21.14 3.38
N ASN A 42 1.47 20.66 2.76
CA ASN A 42 0.62 19.61 3.31
C ASN A 42 1.17 18.19 3.09
N ILE A 43 2.24 18.01 2.32
CA ILE A 43 2.90 16.72 2.08
C ILE A 43 4.14 16.64 2.97
N LYS A 44 4.22 15.60 3.77
CA LYS A 44 5.37 15.25 4.60
C LYS A 44 6.00 13.97 4.11
N LEU A 45 7.29 14.01 3.79
CA LEU A 45 8.08 12.85 3.46
C LEU A 45 8.67 12.29 4.75
N VAL A 46 8.35 11.05 5.07
CA VAL A 46 8.68 10.43 6.37
C VAL A 46 9.48 9.16 6.13
N VAL A 47 10.69 9.12 6.65
CA VAL A 47 11.55 7.94 6.56
C VAL A 47 11.15 6.94 7.65
N VAL A 48 10.87 5.69 7.26
CA VAL A 48 10.54 4.59 8.18
C VAL A 48 11.07 3.27 7.61
N ASP A 49 11.71 2.47 8.46
CA ASP A 49 11.95 1.06 8.23
C ASP A 49 10.85 0.24 8.94
N PHE A 50 9.92 -0.32 8.18
CA PHE A 50 8.74 -1.01 8.71
C PHE A 50 9.07 -2.27 9.55
N ASP A 51 10.25 -2.84 9.38
CA ASP A 51 10.69 -4.02 10.16
C ASP A 51 11.42 -3.65 11.46
N ARG A 52 11.81 -2.37 11.65
CA ARG A 52 12.67 -1.93 12.75
C ARG A 52 12.12 -0.77 13.56
N ASP A 53 11.41 0.13 12.91
CA ASP A 53 10.99 1.40 13.50
C ASP A 53 9.58 1.33 14.11
N ASP A 54 9.33 2.14 15.12
CA ASP A 54 7.97 2.39 15.61
C ASP A 54 7.30 3.45 14.72
N LEU A 55 6.57 2.98 13.71
CA LEU A 55 5.80 3.80 12.78
C LEU A 55 4.91 4.82 13.50
N GLY A 56 4.25 4.40 14.59
CA GLY A 56 3.34 5.25 15.34
C GLY A 56 4.03 6.44 15.99
N SER A 57 5.15 6.20 16.65
CA SER A 57 5.96 7.26 17.29
C SER A 57 6.51 8.23 16.25
N ILE A 58 7.04 7.72 15.14
CA ILE A 58 7.58 8.58 14.08
C ILE A 58 6.48 9.46 13.50
N LEU A 59 5.34 8.90 13.10
CA LEU A 59 4.24 9.68 12.53
C LEU A 59 3.64 10.68 13.51
N ALA A 60 3.59 10.37 14.82
CA ALA A 60 3.14 11.30 15.84
C ALA A 60 4.04 12.54 15.90
N THR A 61 5.38 12.40 15.80
CA THR A 61 6.30 13.54 15.73
C THR A 61 6.08 14.40 14.49
N GLN A 62 5.54 13.82 13.43
CA GLN A 62 5.16 14.49 12.19
C GLN A 62 3.74 15.08 12.21
N GLY A 63 3.06 15.03 13.37
CA GLY A 63 1.74 15.60 13.57
C GLY A 63 0.58 14.74 13.09
N TYR A 64 0.81 13.45 12.83
CA TYR A 64 -0.27 12.50 12.64
C TYR A 64 -1.03 12.27 13.94
N SER A 65 -2.34 12.10 13.84
CA SER A 65 -3.20 11.78 15.00
C SER A 65 -4.14 10.63 14.67
N ALA A 66 -3.99 9.52 15.37
CA ALA A 66 -4.87 8.36 15.24
C ALA A 66 -6.32 8.64 15.67
N ALA A 67 -6.60 9.75 16.36
CA ALA A 67 -7.94 10.16 16.74
C ALA A 67 -8.79 10.71 15.57
N LYS A 68 -8.18 10.93 14.40
CA LYS A 68 -8.87 11.42 13.20
C LYS A 68 -9.02 10.30 12.19
N PRO A 69 -10.19 10.16 11.53
CA PRO A 69 -10.34 9.23 10.42
C PRO A 69 -9.28 9.49 9.35
N THR A 70 -8.64 8.43 8.90
CA THR A 70 -7.52 8.48 7.97
C THR A 70 -7.76 7.50 6.82
N PHE A 71 -7.37 7.88 5.62
CA PHE A 71 -7.29 6.99 4.48
C PHE A 71 -5.84 6.52 4.32
N PHE A 72 -5.60 5.23 4.53
CA PHE A 72 -4.31 4.60 4.35
C PHE A 72 -4.23 3.97 2.96
N VAL A 73 -3.12 4.20 2.27
CA VAL A 73 -2.76 3.51 1.02
C VAL A 73 -1.46 2.77 1.26
N TRP A 74 -1.48 1.44 1.15
CA TRP A 74 -0.34 0.58 1.41
C TRP A 74 -0.17 -0.41 0.25
N GLU A 75 0.18 0.14 -0.91
CA GLU A 75 0.26 -0.57 -2.18
C GLU A 75 1.69 -1.04 -2.46
N ALA A 76 1.83 -2.30 -2.89
CA ALA A 76 3.09 -2.92 -3.31
C ALA A 76 4.21 -2.86 -2.26
N VAL A 77 3.87 -2.96 -0.97
CA VAL A 77 4.83 -2.92 0.15
C VAL A 77 4.86 -4.21 0.95
N THR A 78 3.71 -4.80 1.23
CA THR A 78 3.58 -5.96 2.14
C THR A 78 4.53 -7.10 1.80
N GLN A 79 4.71 -7.40 0.52
CA GLN A 79 5.53 -8.50 0.03
C GLN A 79 7.02 -8.37 0.36
N TYR A 80 7.51 -7.17 0.58
CA TYR A 80 8.92 -6.91 0.90
C TYR A 80 9.22 -7.01 2.40
N LEU A 81 8.19 -7.03 3.24
CA LEU A 81 8.31 -7.06 4.69
C LEU A 81 8.31 -8.49 5.21
N THR A 82 8.89 -8.69 6.38
CA THR A 82 8.70 -9.91 7.15
C THR A 82 7.24 -10.01 7.63
N GLU A 83 6.76 -11.21 7.95
CA GLU A 83 5.43 -11.37 8.56
C GLU A 83 5.31 -10.56 9.85
N GLN A 84 6.38 -10.47 10.62
CA GLN A 84 6.43 -9.66 11.84
C GLN A 84 6.24 -8.17 11.53
N GLY A 85 6.91 -7.64 10.50
CA GLY A 85 6.77 -6.24 10.08
C GLY A 85 5.35 -5.94 9.58
N VAL A 86 4.74 -6.86 8.81
CA VAL A 86 3.35 -6.73 8.38
C VAL A 86 2.40 -6.70 9.58
N ARG A 87 2.55 -7.63 10.53
CA ARG A 87 1.69 -7.68 11.73
C ARG A 87 1.87 -6.46 12.61
N ALA A 88 3.10 -5.99 12.83
CA ALA A 88 3.37 -4.76 13.59
C ALA A 88 2.71 -3.53 12.95
N THR A 89 2.70 -3.44 11.62
CA THR A 89 2.00 -2.37 10.89
C THR A 89 0.49 -2.48 11.08
N PHE A 90 -0.09 -3.68 11.04
CA PHE A 90 -1.52 -3.88 11.31
C PHE A 90 -1.89 -3.61 12.77
N ASP A 91 -1.02 -3.92 13.75
CA ASP A 91 -1.19 -3.52 15.15
C ASP A 91 -1.26 -1.99 15.30
N TRP A 92 -0.51 -1.25 14.48
CA TRP A 92 -0.60 0.19 14.44
C TRP A 92 -1.89 0.66 13.72
N PHE A 93 -2.26 0.08 12.58
CA PHE A 93 -3.54 0.39 11.90
C PHE A 93 -4.76 0.11 12.80
N ALA A 94 -4.69 -0.87 13.69
CA ALA A 94 -5.75 -1.16 14.66
C ALA A 94 -6.03 -0.02 15.64
N LYS A 95 -5.11 0.95 15.77
CA LYS A 95 -5.28 2.16 16.62
C LYS A 95 -5.97 3.30 15.87
N ALA A 96 -6.23 3.18 14.58
CA ALA A 96 -6.88 4.21 13.79
C ALA A 96 -8.33 4.46 14.25
N ALA A 97 -8.78 5.71 14.13
CA ALA A 97 -10.16 6.08 14.47
C ALA A 97 -11.16 5.26 13.66
N PRO A 98 -12.32 4.90 14.24
CA PRO A 98 -13.44 4.31 13.52
C PRO A 98 -13.81 5.13 12.28
N GLY A 99 -14.17 4.46 11.19
CA GLY A 99 -14.43 5.10 9.90
C GLY A 99 -13.19 5.40 9.07
N SER A 100 -11.98 5.13 9.57
CA SER A 100 -10.78 5.13 8.74
C SER A 100 -10.88 4.07 7.63
N ARG A 101 -10.18 4.31 6.54
CA ARG A 101 -10.15 3.43 5.36
C ARG A 101 -8.75 2.95 5.10
N LEU A 102 -8.62 1.73 4.60
CA LEU A 102 -7.35 1.12 4.20
C LEU A 102 -7.49 0.51 2.82
N ALA A 103 -6.65 0.93 1.89
CA ALA A 103 -6.43 0.25 0.63
C ALA A 103 -5.02 -0.35 0.65
N PHE A 104 -4.90 -1.66 0.52
CA PHE A 104 -3.60 -2.31 0.48
C PHE A 104 -3.56 -3.46 -0.51
N THR A 105 -2.35 -3.86 -0.90
CA THR A 105 -2.15 -5.03 -1.75
C THR A 105 -1.32 -6.08 -1.02
N TYR A 106 -1.50 -7.33 -1.42
CA TYR A 106 -0.70 -8.44 -0.96
C TYR A 106 -0.49 -9.46 -2.09
N VAL A 107 0.63 -10.18 -2.01
CA VAL A 107 0.95 -11.27 -2.92
C VAL A 107 0.30 -12.56 -2.42
N ARG A 108 -0.22 -13.35 -3.35
CA ARG A 108 -0.80 -14.66 -3.04
C ARG A 108 0.25 -15.61 -2.47
N LYS A 109 -0.09 -16.27 -1.39
CA LYS A 109 0.83 -17.18 -0.70
C LYS A 109 1.16 -18.42 -1.54
N ASP A 110 0.23 -18.93 -2.33
CA ASP A 110 0.46 -20.06 -3.22
C ASP A 110 1.54 -19.76 -4.28
N PHE A 111 1.66 -18.47 -4.71
CA PHE A 111 2.77 -18.04 -5.55
C PHE A 111 4.10 -18.05 -4.79
N LEU A 112 4.15 -17.47 -3.59
CA LEU A 112 5.36 -17.47 -2.76
C LEU A 112 5.84 -18.89 -2.41
N ASP A 113 4.90 -19.80 -2.15
CA ASP A 113 5.19 -21.19 -1.84
C ASP A 113 5.61 -22.01 -3.08
N GLY A 114 5.59 -21.41 -4.27
CA GLY A 114 5.92 -22.08 -5.53
C GLY A 114 4.89 -23.13 -5.98
N LYS A 115 3.65 -23.04 -5.47
CA LYS A 115 2.56 -23.96 -5.83
C LYS A 115 1.94 -23.61 -7.19
N THR A 116 1.84 -22.29 -7.48
CA THR A 116 1.23 -21.78 -8.70
C THR A 116 1.99 -20.54 -9.18
N PHE A 117 2.38 -20.52 -10.46
CA PHE A 117 3.18 -19.39 -10.99
C PHE A 117 2.36 -18.37 -11.78
N TYR A 118 1.11 -18.66 -12.10
CA TYR A 118 0.22 -17.76 -12.85
C TYR A 118 0.81 -17.27 -14.20
N GLY A 119 1.68 -18.10 -14.83
CA GLY A 119 2.40 -17.71 -16.05
C GLY A 119 3.54 -16.70 -15.83
N TRP A 120 3.97 -16.48 -14.56
CA TRP A 120 5.01 -15.52 -14.24
C TRP A 120 6.20 -16.17 -13.49
N GLU A 121 6.73 -17.26 -14.05
CA GLU A 121 7.87 -18.00 -13.52
C GLU A 121 9.14 -17.12 -13.43
N THR A 122 9.25 -16.13 -14.31
CA THR A 122 10.37 -15.17 -14.26
C THR A 122 10.29 -14.29 -13.01
N GLY A 123 9.09 -13.82 -12.66
CA GLY A 123 8.87 -13.07 -11.43
C GLY A 123 9.14 -13.90 -10.19
N TYR A 124 8.70 -15.16 -10.17
CA TYR A 124 9.00 -16.07 -9.07
C TYR A 124 10.51 -16.20 -8.84
N ARG A 125 11.28 -16.47 -9.89
CA ARG A 125 12.74 -16.54 -9.78
C ARG A 125 13.37 -15.23 -9.35
N GLN A 126 12.89 -14.12 -9.88
CA GLN A 126 13.45 -12.80 -9.59
C GLN A 126 13.17 -12.34 -8.17
N PHE A 127 11.99 -12.57 -7.63
CA PHE A 127 11.56 -11.96 -6.36
C PHE A 127 11.48 -12.96 -5.21
N VAL A 128 11.03 -14.19 -5.46
CA VAL A 128 10.81 -15.18 -4.41
C VAL A 128 12.07 -15.99 -4.14
N THR A 129 12.67 -16.56 -5.18
CA THR A 129 13.90 -17.36 -5.00
C THR A 129 15.05 -16.52 -4.47
N SER A 130 15.12 -15.24 -4.84
CA SER A 130 16.11 -14.28 -4.34
C SER A 130 15.79 -13.73 -2.95
N LYS A 131 14.66 -14.14 -2.34
CA LYS A 131 14.19 -13.68 -1.01
C LYS A 131 13.97 -12.17 -0.95
N VAL A 132 13.55 -11.55 -2.03
CA VAL A 132 13.13 -10.15 -2.06
C VAL A 132 11.68 -10.02 -1.58
N TRP A 133 10.83 -10.98 -1.99
CA TRP A 133 9.46 -11.09 -1.48
C TRP A 133 9.40 -12.13 -0.38
N LEU A 134 8.90 -11.72 0.78
CA LEU A 134 8.93 -12.48 2.02
C LEU A 134 7.52 -12.80 2.55
N PHE A 135 6.54 -11.92 2.29
CA PHE A 135 5.18 -12.06 2.79
C PHE A 135 4.18 -12.29 1.67
N GLY A 136 3.24 -13.17 1.94
CA GLY A 136 2.04 -13.40 1.12
C GLY A 136 0.94 -14.04 1.96
N MET A 137 -0.28 -13.94 1.47
CA MET A 137 -1.47 -14.43 2.16
C MET A 137 -2.35 -15.21 1.19
N GLU A 138 -3.00 -16.27 1.67
CA GLU A 138 -4.08 -16.89 0.91
C GLU A 138 -5.32 -15.97 0.96
N PRO A 139 -6.04 -15.79 -0.15
CA PRO A 139 -7.24 -14.94 -0.17
C PRO A 139 -8.28 -15.34 0.87
N GLU A 140 -8.39 -16.62 1.14
CA GLU A 140 -9.33 -17.19 2.11
C GLU A 140 -9.01 -16.76 3.56
N ASP A 141 -7.74 -16.46 3.86
CA ASP A 141 -7.29 -16.04 5.18
C ASP A 141 -7.45 -14.52 5.41
N CYS A 142 -7.53 -13.74 4.34
CA CYS A 142 -7.58 -12.27 4.41
C CYS A 142 -8.73 -11.74 5.28
N PRO A 143 -9.97 -12.26 5.20
CA PRO A 143 -11.06 -11.76 6.03
C PRO A 143 -10.84 -11.98 7.53
N SER A 144 -10.34 -13.15 7.93
CA SER A 144 -10.04 -13.45 9.34
C SER A 144 -8.87 -12.61 9.84
N PHE A 145 -7.80 -12.50 9.04
CA PHE A 145 -6.66 -11.67 9.35
C PHE A 145 -7.06 -10.22 9.62
N LEU A 146 -7.82 -9.59 8.75
CA LEU A 146 -8.25 -8.20 8.93
C LEU A 146 -9.18 -8.02 10.13
N LYS A 147 -10.06 -8.98 10.37
CA LYS A 147 -10.97 -8.97 11.51
C LYS A 147 -10.20 -8.93 12.85
N ASP A 148 -9.09 -9.65 12.96
CA ASP A 148 -8.27 -9.69 14.17
C ASP A 148 -7.71 -8.31 14.54
N TYR A 149 -7.53 -7.43 13.53
CA TYR A 149 -7.09 -6.04 13.72
C TYR A 149 -8.24 -5.02 13.71
N GLY A 150 -9.51 -5.48 13.71
CA GLY A 150 -10.68 -4.62 13.75
C GLY A 150 -10.97 -3.91 12.43
N TRP A 151 -10.63 -4.53 11.30
CA TRP A 151 -10.95 -4.05 9.97
C TRP A 151 -12.00 -4.94 9.32
N ARG A 152 -12.93 -4.35 8.59
CA ARG A 152 -13.94 -5.02 7.79
C ARG A 152 -13.68 -4.80 6.31
N ILE A 153 -13.57 -5.88 5.54
CA ILE A 153 -13.42 -5.81 4.09
C ILE A 153 -14.69 -5.22 3.47
N ILE A 154 -14.51 -4.25 2.60
CA ILE A 154 -15.55 -3.69 1.73
C ILE A 154 -15.47 -4.33 0.35
N GLU A 155 -14.25 -4.41 -0.20
CA GLU A 155 -13.99 -5.00 -1.50
C GLU A 155 -12.62 -5.69 -1.48
N GLU A 156 -12.54 -6.88 -2.08
CA GLU A 156 -11.28 -7.57 -2.37
C GLU A 156 -11.33 -8.04 -3.82
N VAL A 157 -10.32 -7.66 -4.60
CA VAL A 157 -10.28 -7.91 -6.05
C VAL A 157 -8.91 -8.39 -6.49
N GLY A 158 -8.90 -9.20 -7.54
CA GLY A 158 -7.70 -9.60 -8.27
C GLY A 158 -7.63 -8.95 -9.65
N TYR A 159 -6.74 -9.50 -10.48
CA TYR A 159 -6.52 -8.99 -11.83
C TYR A 159 -7.79 -9.00 -12.69
N ASP A 160 -8.57 -10.09 -12.65
CA ASP A 160 -9.72 -10.26 -13.57
C ASP A 160 -10.80 -9.19 -13.31
N GLU A 161 -11.12 -8.94 -12.05
CA GLU A 161 -12.09 -7.92 -11.66
C GLU A 161 -11.58 -6.50 -12.01
N LEU A 162 -10.30 -6.21 -11.73
CA LEU A 162 -9.69 -4.93 -12.08
C LEU A 162 -9.60 -4.74 -13.60
N ALA A 163 -9.25 -5.80 -14.33
CA ALA A 163 -9.19 -5.77 -15.79
C ALA A 163 -10.58 -5.50 -16.40
N ALA A 164 -11.61 -6.20 -15.92
CA ALA A 164 -12.98 -5.97 -16.38
C ALA A 164 -13.45 -4.54 -16.15
N LYS A 165 -13.11 -3.97 -14.99
CA LYS A 165 -13.53 -2.62 -14.59
C LYS A 165 -12.74 -1.49 -15.26
N TYR A 166 -11.42 -1.65 -15.43
CA TYR A 166 -10.54 -0.55 -15.80
C TYR A 166 -9.79 -0.73 -17.12
N ILE A 167 -9.58 -1.97 -17.59
CA ILE A 167 -8.82 -2.23 -18.82
C ILE A 167 -9.76 -2.45 -20.00
N VAL A 168 -10.71 -3.36 -19.86
CA VAL A 168 -11.65 -3.73 -20.94
C VAL A 168 -12.38 -2.52 -21.52
N PRO A 169 -12.92 -1.56 -20.73
CA PRO A 169 -13.61 -0.39 -21.27
C PRO A 169 -12.72 0.53 -22.11
N THR A 170 -11.39 0.44 -21.94
CA THR A 170 -10.45 1.30 -22.70
C THR A 170 -10.12 0.75 -24.09
N GLY A 171 -10.48 -0.50 -24.38
CA GLY A 171 -10.08 -1.22 -25.59
C GLY A 171 -8.57 -1.55 -25.65
N ARG A 172 -7.79 -1.26 -24.59
CA ARG A 172 -6.34 -1.51 -24.54
C ARG A 172 -6.06 -2.98 -24.24
N ARG A 173 -4.98 -3.50 -24.82
CA ARG A 173 -4.46 -4.84 -24.52
C ARG A 173 -3.36 -4.74 -23.45
N LEU A 174 -3.76 -4.51 -22.22
CA LEU A 174 -2.86 -4.55 -21.07
C LEU A 174 -2.97 -5.91 -20.39
N VAL A 175 -1.82 -6.47 -20.06
CA VAL A 175 -1.72 -7.77 -19.38
C VAL A 175 -1.02 -7.57 -18.06
N SER A 176 -1.52 -8.19 -17.02
CA SER A 176 -0.89 -8.29 -15.72
C SER A 176 -1.01 -9.75 -15.24
N THR A 177 -0.61 -10.02 -14.02
CA THR A 177 -0.67 -11.37 -13.43
C THR A 177 -1.62 -11.36 -12.22
N PRO A 178 -2.36 -12.46 -11.96
CA PRO A 178 -3.22 -12.57 -10.78
C PRO A 178 -2.46 -12.85 -9.47
N VAL A 179 -1.16 -12.63 -9.45
CA VAL A 179 -0.30 -12.86 -8.28
C VAL A 179 -0.61 -11.91 -7.13
N GLU A 180 -1.03 -10.68 -7.46
CA GLU A 180 -1.34 -9.65 -6.46
C GLU A 180 -2.85 -9.43 -6.34
N ARG A 181 -3.30 -9.19 -5.12
CA ARG A 181 -4.68 -8.85 -4.80
C ARG A 181 -4.74 -7.48 -4.11
N MET A 182 -5.81 -6.75 -4.37
CA MET A 182 -6.10 -5.47 -3.72
C MET A 182 -7.27 -5.64 -2.76
N VAL A 183 -7.14 -5.03 -1.59
CA VAL A 183 -8.17 -5.00 -0.55
C VAL A 183 -8.51 -3.57 -0.21
N TYR A 184 -9.80 -3.29 -0.11
CA TYR A 184 -10.33 -2.06 0.45
C TYR A 184 -11.15 -2.38 1.71
N ALA A 185 -10.78 -1.78 2.82
CA ALA A 185 -11.33 -2.10 4.14
C ALA A 185 -11.67 -0.83 4.94
N GLU A 186 -12.55 -1.01 5.92
CA GLU A 186 -13.00 0.01 6.86
C GLU A 186 -12.66 -0.38 8.28
N ARG A 187 -12.17 0.57 9.08
CA ARG A 187 -12.00 0.43 10.53
C ARG A 187 -13.35 0.49 11.23
N VAL A 188 -13.73 -0.57 11.93
CA VAL A 188 -14.99 -0.72 12.67
C VAL A 188 -14.80 -0.43 14.15
#